data_5b210bb0fb7af650a0cdff2235d8284f
#
_entry.id   5b210bb0fb7af650a0cdff2235d8284f
#
_cell.length_a   1.000
_cell.length_b   1.000
_cell.length_c   1.000
_cell.angle_alpha   90.00
_cell.angle_beta   90.00
_cell.angle_gamma   90.00
#
_symmetry.space_group_name_H-M   'P 1'
#
loop_
_entity.id
_entity.type
_entity.pdbx_description
1 polymer ?
#
loop_
_entity_poly.entity_id
_entity_poly.type
_entity_poly.pdbx_seq_one_letter_code
_entity_poly.pdbx_strand_id
1 'polypeptide(L)'
;DPNTDFQSKFLLSLKKYLQNSILINIRQEGFDRIVYFDFEKLNQFGDVEKYTLIIEIMGKASNIFLTSKDKILSALYFASIDVGNRVIMTGARYTLPFEEKKISPLYLEDENFPFKTETFIEKIEGVGRAFALECSQDYDTFKKYLSSYKPVMYEILNRGKIQKVLT
;
A
#
# COMPACT_ATOMS: atom_id res chain seq x y z
N ASP A 1 20.33 -17.22 -11.57
CA ASP A 1 18.96 -16.94 -11.15
C ASP A 1 18.44 -15.71 -11.93
N PRO A 2 17.44 -15.84 -12.83
CA PRO A 2 16.95 -14.72 -13.66
C PRO A 2 16.37 -13.53 -12.85
N ASN A 3 16.11 -13.70 -11.56
CA ASN A 3 15.65 -12.63 -10.67
C ASN A 3 16.79 -11.73 -10.14
N THR A 4 18.04 -12.13 -10.24
CA THR A 4 19.17 -11.37 -9.65
C THR A 4 19.42 -10.07 -10.41
N ASP A 5 19.26 -10.06 -11.74
CA ASP A 5 19.50 -8.86 -12.55
C ASP A 5 18.42 -7.79 -12.39
N PHE A 6 17.19 -8.20 -12.14
CA PHE A 6 16.07 -7.25 -11.98
C PHE A 6 16.11 -6.57 -10.61
N GLN A 7 16.43 -7.32 -9.55
CA GLN A 7 16.65 -6.76 -8.21
C GLN A 7 17.86 -5.82 -8.19
N SER A 8 18.91 -6.11 -8.99
CA SER A 8 20.08 -5.26 -9.06
C SER A 8 19.78 -3.87 -9.64
N LYS A 9 18.91 -3.74 -10.65
CA LYS A 9 18.55 -2.46 -11.28
C LYS A 9 17.76 -1.55 -10.32
N PHE A 10 16.79 -2.11 -9.61
CA PHE A 10 16.03 -1.34 -8.61
C PHE A 10 16.93 -0.89 -7.46
N LEU A 11 17.78 -1.79 -6.95
CA LEU A 11 18.76 -1.46 -5.90
C LEU A 11 19.73 -0.37 -6.34
N LEU A 12 20.21 -0.40 -7.59
CA LEU A 12 21.06 0.65 -8.14
C LEU A 12 20.34 1.99 -8.20
N SER A 13 19.04 2.00 -8.54
CA SER A 13 18.23 3.21 -8.50
C SER A 13 18.08 3.75 -7.08
N LEU A 14 17.81 2.89 -6.09
CA LEU A 14 17.75 3.31 -4.69
C LEU A 14 19.09 3.92 -4.23
N LYS A 15 20.20 3.28 -4.52
CA LYS A 15 21.54 3.82 -4.20
C LYS A 15 21.77 5.17 -4.86
N LYS A 16 21.47 5.31 -6.17
CA LYS A 16 21.66 6.55 -6.91
C LYS A 16 20.91 7.74 -6.29
N TYR A 17 19.65 7.55 -5.95
CA TYR A 17 18.76 8.63 -5.53
C TYR A 17 18.70 8.81 -4.01
N LEU A 18 18.72 7.73 -3.23
CA LEU A 18 18.53 7.79 -1.78
C LEU A 18 19.81 7.73 -0.96
N GLN A 19 20.97 7.38 -1.55
CA GLN A 19 22.21 7.39 -0.80
C GLN A 19 22.53 8.81 -0.30
N ASN A 20 22.82 8.93 1.01
CA ASN A 20 23.05 10.20 1.71
C ASN A 20 21.82 11.13 1.76
N SER A 21 20.61 10.59 1.59
CA SER A 21 19.37 11.32 1.84
C SER A 21 18.95 11.20 3.30
N ILE A 22 18.11 12.10 3.74
CA ILE A 22 17.52 12.12 5.08
C ILE A 22 16.04 11.77 4.96
N LEU A 23 15.57 10.81 5.75
CA LEU A 23 14.14 10.52 5.88
C LEU A 23 13.49 11.65 6.68
N ILE A 24 12.54 12.35 6.07
CA ILE A 24 11.89 13.53 6.68
C ILE A 24 10.46 13.24 7.12
N ASN A 25 9.80 12.24 6.50
CA ASN A 25 8.42 11.92 6.84
C ASN A 25 8.08 10.47 6.50
N ILE A 26 7.12 9.90 7.24
CA ILE A 26 6.48 8.61 6.95
C ILE A 26 4.98 8.84 7.04
N ARG A 27 4.24 8.45 6.00
CA ARG A 27 2.78 8.59 5.95
C ARG A 27 2.15 7.36 5.30
N GLN A 28 0.90 7.11 5.62
CA GLN A 28 0.09 6.03 5.06
C GLN A 28 -1.03 6.62 4.21
N GLU A 29 -1.46 5.92 3.17
CA GLU A 29 -2.64 6.28 2.38
C GLU A 29 -3.90 5.84 3.11
N GLY A 30 -4.51 6.75 3.88
CA GLY A 30 -5.67 6.43 4.70
C GLY A 30 -5.46 5.18 5.56
N PHE A 31 -6.35 4.22 5.43
CA PHE A 31 -6.25 2.88 6.04
C PHE A 31 -5.75 1.80 5.06
N ASP A 32 -5.40 2.18 3.82
CA ASP A 32 -4.87 1.23 2.86
C ASP A 32 -3.42 0.85 3.17
N ARG A 33 -3.00 -0.30 2.67
CA ARG A 33 -1.66 -0.86 2.88
C ARG A 33 -0.64 -0.24 1.91
N ILE A 34 -0.62 1.09 1.86
CA ILE A 34 0.30 1.89 1.07
C ILE A 34 1.02 2.86 2.00
N VAL A 35 2.33 2.76 2.07
CA VAL A 35 3.17 3.58 2.93
C VAL A 35 4.16 4.38 2.09
N TYR A 36 4.31 5.65 2.42
CA TYR A 36 5.22 6.59 1.78
C TYR A 36 6.33 6.95 2.75
N PHE A 37 7.55 6.90 2.27
CA PHE A 37 8.75 7.39 2.96
C PHE A 37 9.30 8.56 2.16
N ASP A 38 9.21 9.75 2.71
CA ASP A 38 9.66 10.98 2.05
C ASP A 38 11.10 11.32 2.46
N PHE A 39 11.95 11.52 1.48
CA PHE A 39 13.38 11.80 1.65
C PHE A 39 13.77 13.13 1.03
N GLU A 40 14.74 13.79 1.67
CA GLU A 40 15.43 14.97 1.12
C GLU A 40 16.92 14.71 1.00
N LYS A 41 17.51 15.25 -0.05
CA LYS A 41 18.94 15.17 -0.33
C LYS A 41 19.42 16.49 -0.92
N LEU A 42 20.57 16.97 -0.48
CA LEU A 42 21.25 18.07 -1.14
C LEU A 42 22.00 17.56 -2.38
N ASN A 43 21.80 18.21 -3.52
CA ASN A 43 22.59 17.95 -4.71
C ASN A 43 23.95 18.66 -4.62
N GLN A 44 24.81 18.45 -5.63
CA GLN A 44 26.14 19.05 -5.69
C GLN A 44 26.12 20.59 -5.80
N PHE A 45 24.97 21.20 -6.13
CA PHE A 45 24.79 22.66 -6.24
C PHE A 45 24.18 23.25 -4.97
N GLY A 46 23.85 22.43 -3.96
CA GLY A 46 23.22 22.86 -2.72
C GLY A 46 21.69 22.92 -2.77
N ASP A 47 21.06 22.52 -3.88
CA ASP A 47 19.60 22.48 -3.97
C ASP A 47 19.03 21.23 -3.29
N VAL A 48 17.84 21.37 -2.71
CA VAL A 48 17.11 20.26 -2.08
C VAL A 48 16.37 19.47 -3.16
N GLU A 49 16.73 18.21 -3.29
CA GLU A 49 16.02 17.20 -4.08
C GLU A 49 15.11 16.38 -3.17
N LYS A 50 13.87 16.12 -3.63
CA LYS A 50 12.86 15.35 -2.88
C LYS A 50 12.54 14.06 -3.60
N TYR A 51 12.55 12.97 -2.83
CA TYR A 51 12.24 11.63 -3.29
C TYR A 51 11.24 10.96 -2.37
N THR A 52 10.37 10.13 -2.91
CA THR A 52 9.43 9.34 -2.12
C THR A 52 9.58 7.87 -2.49
N LEU A 53 9.81 7.02 -1.50
CA LEU A 53 9.72 5.58 -1.64
C LEU A 53 8.30 5.17 -1.22
N ILE A 54 7.56 4.55 -2.15
CA ILE A 54 6.17 4.11 -1.94
C ILE A 54 6.17 2.60 -1.89
N ILE A 55 5.61 2.03 -0.82
CA ILE A 55 5.49 0.59 -0.64
C ILE A 55 4.01 0.22 -0.64
N GLU A 56 3.59 -0.58 -1.61
CA GLU A 56 2.26 -1.17 -1.72
C GLU A 56 2.29 -2.61 -1.26
N ILE A 57 1.52 -2.94 -0.22
CA ILE A 57 1.45 -4.29 0.36
C ILE A 57 0.11 -4.93 -0.01
N MET A 58 0.00 -5.38 -1.27
CA MET A 58 -1.22 -5.87 -1.90
C MET A 58 -1.16 -7.37 -2.24
N GLY A 59 -0.50 -8.18 -1.41
CA GLY A 59 -0.31 -9.61 -1.66
C GLY A 59 0.48 -9.85 -2.95
N LYS A 60 -0.10 -10.54 -3.93
CA LYS A 60 0.56 -10.83 -5.22
C LYS A 60 0.81 -9.58 -6.07
N ALA A 61 0.07 -8.50 -5.85
CA ALA A 61 0.22 -7.22 -6.54
C ALA A 61 1.09 -6.22 -5.77
N SER A 62 1.80 -6.66 -4.73
CA SER A 62 2.71 -5.80 -3.97
C SER A 62 3.82 -5.25 -4.86
N ASN A 63 4.16 -3.98 -4.65
CA ASN A 63 5.21 -3.31 -5.42
C ASN A 63 5.91 -2.24 -4.57
N ILE A 64 7.09 -1.82 -5.02
CA ILE A 64 7.83 -0.71 -4.41
C ILE A 64 8.20 0.26 -5.53
N PHE A 65 7.93 1.54 -5.30
CA PHE A 65 8.21 2.61 -6.26
C PHE A 65 9.16 3.63 -5.65
N LEU A 66 10.09 4.11 -6.45
CA LEU A 66 10.84 5.32 -6.17
C LEU A 66 10.32 6.43 -7.08
N THR A 67 9.87 7.53 -6.49
CA THR A 67 9.29 8.66 -7.23
C THR A 67 9.98 9.97 -6.88
N SER A 68 9.87 10.95 -7.78
CA SER A 68 10.17 12.36 -7.54
C SER A 68 9.17 13.21 -8.31
N LYS A 69 8.59 14.21 -7.67
CA LYS A 69 7.55 15.09 -8.26
C LYS A 69 6.41 14.25 -8.91
N ASP A 70 5.93 13.24 -8.20
CA ASP A 70 4.90 12.27 -8.62
C ASP A 70 5.27 11.39 -9.83
N LYS A 71 6.48 11.50 -10.39
CA LYS A 71 6.93 10.66 -11.49
C LYS A 71 7.72 9.47 -10.97
N ILE A 72 7.44 8.29 -11.53
CA ILE A 72 8.14 7.06 -11.24
C ILE A 72 9.57 7.16 -11.81
N LEU A 73 10.57 7.09 -10.94
CA LEU A 73 11.98 6.97 -11.32
C LEU A 73 12.37 5.50 -11.52
N SER A 74 11.84 4.63 -10.65
CA SER A 74 12.05 3.19 -10.70
C SER A 74 10.93 2.47 -9.95
N ALA A 75 10.67 1.21 -10.32
CA ALA A 75 9.76 0.32 -9.61
C ALA A 75 10.38 -1.07 -9.50
N LEU A 76 9.99 -1.83 -8.47
CA LEU A 76 10.43 -3.22 -8.31
C LEU A 76 9.89 -4.08 -9.45
N TYR A 77 8.61 -3.86 -9.81
CA TYR A 77 7.96 -4.50 -10.95
C TYR A 77 7.34 -3.44 -11.87
N PHE A 78 7.59 -3.57 -13.16
CA PHE A 78 7.01 -2.73 -14.20
C PHE A 78 5.80 -3.42 -14.83
N ALA A 79 4.83 -2.64 -15.29
CA ALA A 79 3.65 -3.13 -15.99
C ALA A 79 3.25 -2.18 -17.12
N SER A 80 2.94 -2.74 -18.30
CA SER A 80 2.33 -2.02 -19.41
C SER A 80 0.80 -1.97 -19.26
N ILE A 81 0.14 -1.10 -20.03
CA ILE A 81 -1.32 -0.97 -20.08
C ILE A 81 -2.01 -2.31 -20.39
N ASP A 82 -1.36 -3.17 -21.19
CA ASP A 82 -1.93 -4.45 -21.62
C ASP A 82 -2.04 -5.49 -20.51
N VAL A 83 -1.39 -5.27 -19.36
CA VAL A 83 -1.26 -6.25 -18.27
C VAL A 83 -1.96 -5.80 -16.98
N GLY A 84 -2.38 -4.54 -16.88
CA GLY A 84 -2.98 -4.01 -15.65
C GLY A 84 -3.74 -2.70 -15.84
N ASN A 85 -4.55 -2.32 -14.85
CA ASN A 85 -5.38 -1.11 -14.89
C ASN A 85 -4.55 0.19 -14.81
N ARG A 86 -3.22 0.12 -14.63
CA ARG A 86 -2.35 1.29 -14.56
C ARG A 86 -0.99 1.02 -15.20
N VAL A 87 -0.42 2.09 -15.75
CA VAL A 87 0.93 2.06 -16.34
C VAL A 87 1.98 2.21 -15.25
N ILE A 88 2.90 1.26 -15.15
CA ILE A 88 4.05 1.31 -14.26
C ILE A 88 5.31 1.32 -15.10
N MET A 89 5.81 2.50 -15.42
CA MET A 89 7.06 2.68 -16.18
C MET A 89 7.79 3.94 -15.73
N THR A 90 9.08 3.99 -15.97
CA THR A 90 9.90 5.18 -15.68
C THR A 90 9.38 6.40 -16.42
N GLY A 91 9.22 7.51 -15.69
CA GLY A 91 8.67 8.77 -16.20
C GLY A 91 7.16 8.88 -16.17
N ALA A 92 6.41 7.78 -16.03
CA ALA A 92 4.97 7.82 -15.82
C ALA A 92 4.62 8.44 -14.45
N ARG A 93 3.44 9.06 -14.36
CA ARG A 93 2.92 9.53 -13.09
C ARG A 93 2.53 8.33 -12.22
N TYR A 94 2.89 8.35 -10.95
CA TYR A 94 2.38 7.38 -9.99
C TYR A 94 0.88 7.61 -9.78
N THR A 95 0.11 6.54 -9.83
CA THR A 95 -1.34 6.52 -9.52
C THR A 95 -1.61 5.43 -8.50
N LEU A 96 -2.64 5.59 -7.69
CA LEU A 96 -3.08 4.57 -6.74
C LEU A 96 -3.56 3.30 -7.48
N PRO A 97 -3.48 2.12 -6.82
CA PRO A 97 -3.90 0.84 -7.43
C PRO A 97 -5.43 0.66 -7.55
N PHE A 98 -6.20 1.65 -7.14
CA PHE A 98 -7.66 1.67 -7.20
C PHE A 98 -8.14 2.98 -7.85
N GLU A 99 -9.21 2.89 -8.64
CA GLU A 99 -9.74 4.03 -9.41
C GLU A 99 -10.62 4.94 -8.55
N GLU A 100 -11.39 4.37 -7.62
CA GLU A 100 -12.30 5.12 -6.76
C GLU A 100 -11.71 5.36 -5.38
N LYS A 101 -11.91 6.57 -4.86
CA LYS A 101 -11.56 6.90 -3.49
C LYS A 101 -12.50 6.17 -2.55
N LYS A 102 -11.95 5.29 -1.75
CA LYS A 102 -12.68 4.56 -0.72
C LYS A 102 -13.01 5.45 0.46
N ILE A 103 -14.01 5.04 1.23
CA ILE A 103 -14.47 5.74 2.43
C ILE A 103 -13.59 5.28 3.59
N SER A 104 -13.07 6.23 4.36
CA SER A 104 -12.37 5.90 5.60
C SER A 104 -13.31 5.21 6.59
N PRO A 105 -12.89 4.11 7.22
CA PRO A 105 -13.70 3.41 8.21
C PRO A 105 -14.14 4.29 9.40
N LEU A 106 -13.42 5.38 9.64
CA LEU A 106 -13.76 6.33 10.73
C LEU A 106 -15.03 7.16 10.45
N TYR A 107 -15.47 7.26 9.18
CA TYR A 107 -16.66 8.01 8.79
C TYR A 107 -17.87 7.11 8.50
N LEU A 108 -17.77 5.81 8.86
CA LEU A 108 -18.90 4.90 8.75
C LEU A 108 -19.83 5.06 9.96
N GLU A 109 -21.09 5.32 9.66
CA GLU A 109 -22.20 5.34 10.61
C GLU A 109 -23.14 4.18 10.32
N ASP A 110 -23.98 3.80 11.27
CA ASP A 110 -24.93 2.68 11.13
C ASP A 110 -25.85 2.84 9.90
N GLU A 111 -26.30 4.06 9.65
CA GLU A 111 -27.18 4.40 8.52
C GLU A 111 -26.57 4.15 7.13
N ASN A 112 -25.26 4.27 7.00
CA ASN A 112 -24.54 4.11 5.74
C ASN A 112 -23.64 2.87 5.69
N PHE A 113 -23.79 1.99 6.68
CA PHE A 113 -22.97 0.81 6.82
C PHE A 113 -23.27 -0.21 5.71
N PRO A 114 -22.25 -0.66 4.95
CA PRO A 114 -22.45 -1.62 3.86
C PRO A 114 -22.53 -3.06 4.40
N PHE A 115 -23.72 -3.53 4.70
CA PHE A 115 -23.99 -4.86 5.25
C PHE A 115 -23.69 -6.04 4.29
N LYS A 116 -23.03 -5.81 3.16
CA LYS A 116 -22.60 -6.85 2.21
C LYS A 116 -21.09 -6.90 2.13
N THR A 117 -20.52 -8.09 2.28
CA THR A 117 -19.08 -8.31 2.30
C THR A 117 -18.35 -7.73 1.08
N GLU A 118 -18.90 -7.92 -0.12
CA GLU A 118 -18.32 -7.41 -1.37
C GLU A 118 -18.30 -5.88 -1.39
N THR A 119 -19.42 -5.27 -1.06
CA THR A 119 -19.55 -3.80 -0.99
C THR A 119 -18.63 -3.20 0.08
N PHE A 120 -18.44 -3.92 1.20
CA PHE A 120 -17.55 -3.50 2.27
C PHE A 120 -16.08 -3.47 1.80
N ILE A 121 -15.64 -4.50 1.07
CA ILE A 121 -14.28 -4.58 0.52
C ILE A 121 -14.04 -3.50 -0.55
N GLU A 122 -15.03 -3.25 -1.40
CA GLU A 122 -14.91 -2.29 -2.51
C GLU A 122 -14.90 -0.85 -2.03
N LYS A 123 -15.75 -0.50 -1.05
CA LYS A 123 -16.00 0.88 -0.66
C LYS A 123 -15.19 1.38 0.54
N ILE A 124 -14.67 0.49 1.39
CA ILE A 124 -14.03 0.90 2.63
C ILE A 124 -12.52 0.71 2.55
N GLU A 125 -11.77 1.73 2.99
CA GLU A 125 -10.32 1.71 3.03
C GLU A 125 -9.78 0.63 3.96
N GLY A 126 -8.68 -0.02 3.59
CA GLY A 126 -7.92 -0.94 4.43
C GLY A 126 -8.58 -2.29 4.69
N VAL A 127 -9.80 -2.51 4.19
CA VAL A 127 -10.58 -3.71 4.46
C VAL A 127 -10.13 -4.88 3.59
N GLY A 128 -9.71 -5.97 4.24
CA GLY A 128 -9.46 -7.26 3.62
C GLY A 128 -10.65 -8.21 3.73
N ARG A 129 -10.65 -9.31 2.93
CA ARG A 129 -11.77 -10.25 2.87
C ARG A 129 -12.11 -10.90 4.22
N ALA A 130 -11.11 -11.27 5.01
CA ALA A 130 -11.34 -11.89 6.32
C ALA A 130 -12.07 -10.95 7.28
N PHE A 131 -11.61 -9.70 7.37
CA PHE A 131 -12.24 -8.67 8.17
C PHE A 131 -13.65 -8.33 7.68
N ALA A 132 -13.84 -8.21 6.36
CA ALA A 132 -15.16 -7.94 5.78
C ALA A 132 -16.17 -9.04 6.07
N LEU A 133 -15.77 -10.32 6.02
CA LEU A 133 -16.64 -11.45 6.36
C LEU A 133 -17.12 -11.41 7.81
N GLU A 134 -16.26 -10.96 8.71
CA GLU A 134 -16.58 -10.90 10.13
C GLU A 134 -17.39 -9.66 10.50
N CYS A 135 -17.04 -8.50 9.94
CA CYS A 135 -17.60 -7.21 10.36
C CYS A 135 -18.79 -6.73 9.52
N SER A 136 -18.95 -7.19 8.26
CA SER A 136 -20.01 -6.69 7.37
C SER A 136 -21.42 -7.10 7.79
N GLN A 137 -21.56 -7.99 8.75
CA GLN A 137 -22.86 -8.47 9.23
C GLN A 137 -23.40 -7.65 10.42
N ASP A 138 -22.53 -6.90 11.10
CA ASP A 138 -22.87 -6.24 12.35
C ASP A 138 -22.01 -4.99 12.58
N TYR A 139 -22.67 -3.84 12.66
CA TYR A 139 -22.02 -2.55 12.88
C TYR A 139 -21.34 -2.44 14.25
N ASP A 140 -21.91 -3.03 15.29
CA ASP A 140 -21.32 -2.99 16.63
C ASP A 140 -20.03 -3.82 16.69
N THR A 141 -19.98 -4.95 16.01
CA THR A 141 -18.75 -5.73 15.84
C THR A 141 -17.68 -4.91 15.13
N PHE A 142 -18.03 -4.23 14.04
CA PHE A 142 -17.11 -3.33 13.32
C PHE A 142 -16.57 -2.21 14.24
N LYS A 143 -17.43 -1.52 15.00
CA LYS A 143 -17.01 -0.48 15.95
C LYS A 143 -16.07 -1.01 17.02
N LYS A 144 -16.32 -2.21 17.53
CA LYS A 144 -15.46 -2.86 18.52
C LYS A 144 -14.06 -3.07 17.97
N TYR A 145 -13.91 -3.51 16.71
CA TYR A 145 -12.62 -3.67 16.06
C TYR A 145 -11.90 -2.33 15.85
N LEU A 146 -12.60 -1.29 15.43
CA LEU A 146 -12.01 0.05 15.28
C LEU A 146 -11.48 0.63 16.59
N SER A 147 -12.11 0.32 17.72
CA SER A 147 -11.69 0.78 19.05
C SER A 147 -10.55 -0.05 19.65
N SER A 148 -10.25 -1.21 19.08
CA SER A 148 -9.21 -2.13 19.56
C SER A 148 -7.91 -1.93 18.78
N TYR A 149 -7.00 -1.12 19.32
CA TYR A 149 -5.67 -0.86 18.72
C TYR A 149 -4.63 -1.94 19.00
N LYS A 150 -5.02 -3.07 19.59
CA LYS A 150 -4.07 -4.14 19.90
C LYS A 150 -3.96 -5.08 18.71
N PRO A 151 -2.78 -5.26 18.12
CA PRO A 151 -2.57 -6.28 17.10
C PRO A 151 -2.87 -7.65 17.69
N VAL A 152 -3.72 -8.42 17.01
CA VAL A 152 -4.10 -9.76 17.44
C VAL A 152 -3.56 -10.77 16.44
N MET A 153 -2.94 -11.81 16.94
CA MET A 153 -2.49 -12.92 16.11
C MET A 153 -3.55 -14.01 16.07
N TYR A 154 -4.08 -14.29 14.89
CA TYR A 154 -5.04 -15.37 14.67
C TYR A 154 -4.37 -16.61 14.10
N GLU A 155 -4.84 -17.77 14.55
CA GLU A 155 -4.52 -19.04 13.91
C GLU A 155 -5.70 -19.43 13.00
N ILE A 156 -5.49 -19.39 11.71
CA ILE A 156 -6.51 -19.79 10.73
C ILE A 156 -6.20 -21.21 10.27
N LEU A 157 -7.17 -22.10 10.42
CA LEU A 157 -7.09 -23.46 9.87
C LEU A 157 -7.46 -23.40 8.39
N ASN A 158 -6.47 -23.39 7.51
CA ASN A 158 -6.69 -23.41 6.07
C ASN A 158 -6.25 -24.76 5.50
N ARG A 159 -7.19 -25.55 4.99
CA ARG A 159 -6.95 -26.90 4.42
C ARG A 159 -6.12 -27.81 5.36
N GLY A 160 -6.43 -27.81 6.65
CA GLY A 160 -5.74 -28.64 7.65
C GLY A 160 -4.35 -28.15 8.06
N LYS A 161 -3.93 -26.95 7.62
CA LYS A 161 -2.69 -26.31 8.06
C LYS A 161 -2.99 -25.05 8.87
N ILE A 162 -2.33 -24.90 10.01
CA ILE A 162 -2.42 -23.70 10.84
C ILE A 162 -1.61 -22.60 10.16
N GLN A 163 -2.27 -21.52 9.84
CA GLN A 163 -1.64 -20.31 9.33
C GLN A 163 -1.79 -19.18 10.36
N LYS A 164 -0.69 -18.61 10.82
CA LYS A 164 -0.71 -17.46 11.73
C LYS A 164 -0.86 -16.18 10.92
N VAL A 165 -1.88 -15.41 11.24
CA VAL A 165 -2.15 -14.10 10.61
C VAL A 165 -2.12 -13.04 11.70
N LEU A 166 -1.33 -12.01 11.49
CA LEU A 166 -1.32 -10.80 12.31
C LEU A 166 -2.30 -9.79 11.71
N THR A 167 -3.25 -9.31 12.48
CA THR A 167 -4.19 -8.24 12.09
C THR A 167 -4.09 -7.07 13.06
#